data_bc33be2d07a55665431e5ff767febd6f
#
_entry.id   bc33be2d07a55665431e5ff767febd6f
#
_cell.length_a   1.000
_cell.length_b   1.000
_cell.length_c   1.000
_cell.angle_alpha   90.00
_cell.angle_beta   90.00
_cell.angle_gamma   90.00
#
_symmetry.space_group_name_H-M   'P 1'
#
loop_
_entity.id
_entity.type
_entity.pdbx_description
1 polymer ?
#
loop_
_entity_poly.entity_id
_entity_poly.type
_entity_poly.pdbx_seq_one_letter_code
_entity_poly.pdbx_strand_id
1 'polypeptide(L)'
;MENMKPKIILTGDRPTGKLHVGHYAGSLKRRVELQNSGEYDKIFIMIADAQALTDNADNPAKIRDNIMEVALDYLSVGIDPAKSNIFIQSHVAELTELTFYYMNLVTVSRLQRNPTVKAEIQMRNFETSIPMGFFNYPISQAADITAFKATTVPVGEDQLPMLEQTKEIVHKFNSVYGETLVDPEILLPSNKACLRLPGIDGKAKMSKSLGNCIYLSESEADVKKKVMSMFTDPDHIRIEDPGKLEGNTVFTYLDAFSNEGHFAEYLPEYTNLDELKDHYKRGGLGDVKVKKFLNNVLQEELSPIRARRAGYEKNIEGVYEILKKGSEVAAETAAQTLSEVKAAMKINYFDDPAFLEEQIQKFNE
;
A
#
# COMPACT_ATOMS: atom_id res chain seq x y z
N MET A 1 -14.14 8.53 32.33
CA MET A 1 -13.83 8.60 30.90
C MET A 1 -13.06 7.33 30.59
N GLU A 2 -13.62 6.39 29.83
CA GLU A 2 -12.85 5.27 29.33
C GLU A 2 -11.67 5.82 28.53
N ASN A 3 -10.48 5.42 28.86
CA ASN A 3 -9.27 5.72 28.09
C ASN A 3 -9.40 5.04 26.73
N MET A 4 -10.02 5.71 25.76
CA MET A 4 -10.05 5.21 24.38
C MET A 4 -8.61 5.06 23.91
N LYS A 5 -8.21 3.86 23.53
CA LYS A 5 -6.90 3.61 22.95
C LYS A 5 -6.77 4.46 21.66
N PRO A 6 -5.61 5.08 21.42
CA PRO A 6 -5.42 5.90 20.22
C PRO A 6 -5.64 5.06 18.96
N LYS A 7 -6.32 5.63 17.98
CA LYS A 7 -6.52 5.02 16.66
C LYS A 7 -5.35 5.38 15.75
N ILE A 8 -4.57 4.40 15.37
CA ILE A 8 -3.34 4.58 14.59
C ILE A 8 -3.42 3.77 13.30
N ILE A 9 -3.17 4.42 12.17
CA ILE A 9 -3.03 3.76 10.87
C ILE A 9 -1.55 3.56 10.55
N LEU A 10 -1.20 2.37 10.06
CA LEU A 10 0.01 2.13 9.28
C LEU A 10 -0.36 1.64 7.88
N THR A 11 0.27 2.22 6.89
CA THR A 11 0.19 1.78 5.49
C THR A 11 1.48 2.13 4.76
N GLY A 12 1.70 1.61 3.57
CA GLY A 12 2.90 1.95 2.79
C GLY A 12 2.99 1.21 1.48
N ASP A 13 3.99 1.56 0.67
CA ASP A 13 4.32 0.92 -0.59
C ASP A 13 5.83 0.74 -0.73
N ARG A 14 6.23 -0.30 -1.48
CA ARG A 14 7.64 -0.54 -1.82
C ARG A 14 8.05 0.40 -2.96
N PRO A 15 9.22 1.08 -2.88
CA PRO A 15 9.70 1.99 -3.91
C PRO A 15 10.34 1.22 -5.08
N THR A 16 9.56 0.39 -5.76
CA THR A 16 10.00 -0.40 -6.92
C THR A 16 9.71 0.27 -8.27
N GLY A 17 9.26 1.50 -8.26
CA GLY A 17 8.91 2.35 -9.41
C GLY A 17 7.79 3.32 -9.07
N LYS A 18 7.47 4.22 -9.99
CA LYS A 18 6.35 5.18 -9.89
C LYS A 18 5.04 4.49 -9.57
N LEU A 19 4.14 5.18 -8.88
CA LEU A 19 2.79 4.66 -8.60
C LEU A 19 1.87 4.89 -9.80
N HIS A 20 0.87 4.05 -9.95
CA HIS A 20 -0.05 4.05 -11.08
C HIS A 20 -1.52 4.11 -10.62
N VAL A 21 -2.45 4.32 -11.52
CA VAL A 21 -3.88 4.45 -11.20
C VAL A 21 -4.46 3.26 -10.44
N GLY A 22 -3.85 2.07 -10.57
CA GLY A 22 -4.22 0.89 -9.76
C GLY A 22 -3.87 1.05 -8.27
N HIS A 23 -2.72 1.67 -7.93
CA HIS A 23 -2.40 2.04 -6.54
C HIS A 23 -3.35 3.14 -6.05
N TYR A 24 -3.66 4.11 -6.92
CA TYR A 24 -4.56 5.20 -6.57
C TYR A 24 -5.94 4.70 -6.21
N ALA A 25 -6.58 3.95 -7.09
CA ALA A 25 -7.91 3.40 -6.85
C ALA A 25 -7.94 2.39 -5.69
N GLY A 26 -6.94 1.50 -5.62
CA GLY A 26 -6.92 0.41 -4.64
C GLY A 26 -6.52 0.83 -3.22
N SER A 27 -5.81 1.96 -3.06
CA SER A 27 -5.21 2.29 -1.78
C SER A 27 -5.08 3.79 -1.51
N LEU A 28 -4.45 4.57 -2.42
CA LEU A 28 -4.06 5.94 -2.11
C LEU A 28 -5.25 6.88 -1.90
N LYS A 29 -6.30 6.75 -2.72
CA LYS A 29 -7.54 7.55 -2.57
C LYS A 29 -8.14 7.32 -1.18
N ARG A 30 -8.18 6.06 -0.73
CA ARG A 30 -8.68 5.72 0.61
C ARG A 30 -7.80 6.26 1.72
N ARG A 31 -6.46 6.29 1.56
CA ARG A 31 -5.56 6.91 2.55
C ARG A 31 -5.84 8.39 2.74
N VAL A 32 -6.07 9.12 1.65
CA VAL A 32 -6.45 10.54 1.70
C VAL A 32 -7.81 10.74 2.38
N GLU A 33 -8.79 9.89 2.10
CA GLU A 33 -10.09 9.92 2.78
C GLU A 33 -9.93 9.69 4.29
N LEU A 34 -9.19 8.65 4.70
CA LEU A 34 -8.94 8.35 6.11
C LEU A 34 -8.19 9.50 6.81
N GLN A 35 -7.19 10.08 6.14
CA GLN A 35 -6.49 11.25 6.65
C GLN A 35 -7.43 12.43 6.92
N ASN A 36 -8.40 12.64 6.05
CA ASN A 36 -9.31 13.78 6.13
C ASN A 36 -10.57 13.50 6.97
N SER A 37 -10.81 12.24 7.37
CA SER A 37 -11.96 11.86 8.20
C SER A 37 -11.88 12.45 9.63
N GLY A 38 -10.67 12.68 10.13
CA GLY A 38 -10.44 13.09 11.52
C GLY A 38 -10.69 11.99 12.56
N GLU A 39 -10.86 10.73 12.13
CA GLU A 39 -11.14 9.59 13.00
C GLU A 39 -9.90 8.96 13.64
N TYR A 40 -8.71 9.32 13.15
CA TYR A 40 -7.43 8.71 13.53
C TYR A 40 -6.51 9.73 14.18
N ASP A 41 -5.90 9.33 15.29
CA ASP A 41 -4.98 10.18 16.05
C ASP A 41 -3.60 10.31 15.39
N LYS A 42 -3.15 9.23 14.71
CA LYS A 42 -1.88 9.21 13.98
C LYS A 42 -2.01 8.37 12.71
N ILE A 43 -1.34 8.82 11.66
CA ILE A 43 -1.24 8.10 10.39
C ILE A 43 0.22 8.03 9.98
N PHE A 44 0.74 6.82 9.83
CA PHE A 44 2.08 6.53 9.35
C PHE A 44 2.00 5.94 7.93
N ILE A 45 2.74 6.55 7.00
CA ILE A 45 2.80 6.12 5.60
C ILE A 45 4.25 5.80 5.26
N MET A 46 4.53 4.53 5.13
CA MET A 46 5.88 3.99 4.95
C MET A 46 6.28 3.91 3.48
N ILE A 47 7.48 4.36 3.17
CA ILE A 47 8.20 3.98 1.96
C ILE A 47 9.08 2.78 2.34
N ALA A 48 8.66 1.59 1.95
CA ALA A 48 9.20 0.31 2.42
C ALA A 48 10.42 -0.11 1.59
N ASP A 49 11.52 0.62 1.73
CA ASP A 49 12.76 0.41 0.97
C ASP A 49 13.51 -0.86 1.40
N ALA A 50 13.64 -1.13 2.70
CA ALA A 50 14.24 -2.35 3.20
C ALA A 50 13.44 -3.59 2.79
N GLN A 51 12.11 -3.52 2.84
CA GLN A 51 11.23 -4.57 2.33
C GLN A 51 11.38 -4.78 0.82
N ALA A 52 11.61 -3.70 0.05
CA ALA A 52 11.82 -3.80 -1.39
C ALA A 52 13.13 -4.51 -1.75
N LEU A 53 14.15 -4.45 -0.90
CA LEU A 53 15.42 -5.16 -1.11
C LEU A 53 15.29 -6.68 -0.99
N THR A 54 14.26 -7.21 -0.35
CA THR A 54 14.09 -8.67 -0.18
C THR A 54 14.00 -9.43 -1.51
N ASP A 55 13.57 -8.75 -2.57
CA ASP A 55 13.45 -9.29 -3.92
C ASP A 55 14.14 -8.41 -5.00
N ASN A 56 14.93 -7.42 -4.59
CA ASN A 56 15.72 -6.54 -5.47
C ASN A 56 17.12 -6.29 -4.86
N ALA A 57 17.68 -7.25 -4.14
CA ALA A 57 18.99 -7.11 -3.48
C ALA A 57 20.14 -6.88 -4.47
N ASP A 58 20.00 -7.37 -5.67
CA ASP A 58 20.96 -7.22 -6.78
C ASP A 58 20.88 -5.86 -7.50
N ASN A 59 19.81 -5.07 -7.22
CA ASN A 59 19.61 -3.76 -7.84
C ASN A 59 19.18 -2.68 -6.83
N PRO A 60 20.04 -2.33 -5.85
CA PRO A 60 19.70 -1.33 -4.83
C PRO A 60 19.53 0.08 -5.40
N ALA A 61 20.17 0.40 -6.52
CA ALA A 61 20.03 1.69 -7.20
C ALA A 61 18.57 1.94 -7.62
N LYS A 62 17.90 0.91 -8.14
CA LYS A 62 16.46 0.99 -8.49
C LYS A 62 15.60 1.41 -7.29
N ILE A 63 15.87 0.87 -6.11
CA ILE A 63 15.11 1.21 -4.90
C ILE A 63 15.39 2.66 -4.50
N ARG A 64 16.67 3.04 -4.44
CA ARG A 64 17.11 4.40 -4.10
C ARG A 64 16.50 5.46 -5.02
N ASP A 65 16.51 5.24 -6.32
CA ASP A 65 16.00 6.18 -7.32
C ASP A 65 14.48 6.37 -7.22
N ASN A 66 13.76 5.36 -6.71
CA ASN A 66 12.31 5.40 -6.62
C ASN A 66 11.76 5.89 -5.27
N ILE A 67 12.59 6.16 -4.26
CA ILE A 67 12.11 6.74 -2.98
C ILE A 67 11.47 8.10 -3.23
N MET A 68 12.14 8.98 -3.96
CA MET A 68 11.62 10.31 -4.27
C MET A 68 10.39 10.24 -5.17
N GLU A 69 10.36 9.34 -6.15
CA GLU A 69 9.20 9.14 -7.02
C GLU A 69 7.94 8.76 -6.23
N VAL A 70 8.07 7.84 -5.26
CA VAL A 70 6.95 7.42 -4.40
C VAL A 70 6.55 8.54 -3.44
N ALA A 71 7.50 9.28 -2.87
CA ALA A 71 7.20 10.42 -2.02
C ALA A 71 6.42 11.51 -2.77
N LEU A 72 6.87 11.84 -3.98
CA LEU A 72 6.17 12.78 -4.87
C LEU A 72 4.77 12.29 -5.22
N ASP A 73 4.59 11.01 -5.51
CA ASP A 73 3.28 10.44 -5.79
C ASP A 73 2.35 10.53 -4.56
N TYR A 74 2.84 10.22 -3.35
CA TYR A 74 2.06 10.37 -2.10
C TYR A 74 1.58 11.81 -1.88
N LEU A 75 2.48 12.78 -1.96
CA LEU A 75 2.15 14.19 -1.79
C LEU A 75 1.19 14.67 -2.90
N SER A 76 1.38 14.18 -4.11
CA SER A 76 0.59 14.58 -5.28
C SER A 76 -0.86 14.11 -5.21
N VAL A 77 -1.12 12.91 -4.67
CA VAL A 77 -2.50 12.43 -4.48
C VAL A 77 -3.23 13.13 -3.34
N GLY A 78 -2.52 13.92 -2.53
CA GLY A 78 -3.11 14.74 -1.45
C GLY A 78 -2.81 14.23 -0.04
N ILE A 79 -1.80 13.38 0.14
CA ILE A 79 -1.27 13.11 1.48
C ILE A 79 -0.66 14.40 2.01
N ASP A 80 -1.16 14.85 3.16
CA ASP A 80 -0.75 16.07 3.83
C ASP A 80 0.27 15.75 4.94
N PRO A 81 1.53 16.20 4.82
CA PRO A 81 2.56 15.92 5.82
C PRO A 81 2.31 16.59 7.19
N ALA A 82 1.34 17.51 7.27
CA ALA A 82 0.90 18.05 8.56
C ALA A 82 -0.05 17.10 9.31
N LYS A 83 -0.68 16.15 8.61
CA LYS A 83 -1.65 15.19 9.16
C LYS A 83 -1.12 13.76 9.19
N SER A 84 -0.19 13.42 8.30
CA SER A 84 0.33 12.07 8.11
C SER A 84 1.85 12.06 8.10
N ASN A 85 2.47 11.13 8.82
CA ASN A 85 3.92 10.99 8.85
C ASN A 85 4.37 10.09 7.69
N ILE A 86 5.01 10.68 6.67
CA ILE A 86 5.63 9.93 5.58
C ILE A 86 7.07 9.64 5.97
N PHE A 87 7.46 8.36 6.00
CA PHE A 87 8.78 7.97 6.45
C PHE A 87 9.42 6.88 5.60
N ILE A 88 10.75 6.75 5.70
CA ILE A 88 11.55 5.73 5.01
C ILE A 88 11.82 4.60 6.00
N GLN A 89 11.47 3.37 5.65
CA GLN A 89 11.56 2.19 6.53
C GLN A 89 12.96 1.97 7.08
N SER A 90 14.00 2.07 6.24
CA SER A 90 15.39 1.84 6.65
C SER A 90 15.95 2.87 7.64
N HIS A 91 15.26 4.00 7.84
CA HIS A 91 15.61 4.99 8.85
C HIS A 91 15.06 4.67 10.24
N VAL A 92 14.27 3.61 10.39
CA VAL A 92 13.71 3.13 11.66
C VAL A 92 14.37 1.80 12.00
N ALA A 93 15.53 1.86 12.64
CA ALA A 93 16.36 0.69 12.96
C ALA A 93 15.64 -0.33 13.88
N GLU A 94 14.75 0.16 14.73
CA GLU A 94 13.94 -0.59 15.67
C GLU A 94 13.11 -1.69 15.01
N LEU A 95 12.67 -1.47 13.76
CA LEU A 95 11.93 -2.47 12.98
C LEU A 95 12.75 -3.74 12.73
N THR A 96 14.07 -3.58 12.54
CA THR A 96 14.98 -4.70 12.34
C THR A 96 15.17 -5.48 13.64
N GLU A 97 15.30 -4.79 14.78
CA GLU A 97 15.46 -5.42 16.09
C GLU A 97 14.17 -6.18 16.49
N LEU A 98 12.99 -5.57 16.31
CA LEU A 98 11.70 -6.23 16.51
C LEU A 98 11.54 -7.47 15.61
N THR A 99 11.92 -7.37 14.35
CA THR A 99 11.90 -8.50 13.42
C THR A 99 12.71 -9.67 13.96
N PHE A 100 13.91 -9.41 14.49
CA PHE A 100 14.76 -10.44 15.08
C PHE A 100 14.09 -11.11 16.29
N TYR A 101 13.47 -10.35 17.18
CA TYR A 101 12.75 -10.91 18.33
C TYR A 101 11.55 -11.76 17.89
N TYR A 102 10.79 -11.31 16.90
CA TYR A 102 9.62 -12.03 16.39
C TYR A 102 9.97 -13.33 15.65
N MET A 103 11.18 -13.43 15.06
CA MET A 103 11.64 -14.69 14.48
C MET A 103 11.65 -15.84 15.50
N ASN A 104 11.80 -15.56 16.80
CA ASN A 104 11.75 -16.59 17.85
C ASN A 104 10.34 -17.11 18.13
N LEU A 105 9.31 -16.44 17.61
CA LEU A 105 7.90 -16.79 17.83
C LEU A 105 7.27 -17.53 16.65
N VAL A 106 7.96 -17.59 15.50
CA VAL A 106 7.43 -18.14 14.25
C VAL A 106 8.32 -19.29 13.77
N THR A 107 7.70 -20.41 13.39
CA THR A 107 8.45 -21.55 12.83
C THR A 107 8.58 -21.45 11.32
N VAL A 108 9.64 -22.03 10.74
CA VAL A 108 9.83 -22.20 9.30
C VAL A 108 8.59 -22.82 8.64
N SER A 109 8.07 -23.89 9.24
CA SER A 109 6.88 -24.57 8.72
C SER A 109 5.63 -23.69 8.66
N ARG A 110 5.50 -22.72 9.59
CA ARG A 110 4.39 -21.76 9.57
C ARG A 110 4.50 -20.80 8.41
N LEU A 111 5.71 -20.25 8.16
CA LEU A 111 5.95 -19.37 7.01
C LEU A 111 5.73 -20.09 5.68
N GLN A 112 6.21 -21.33 5.53
CA GLN A 112 6.00 -22.13 4.33
C GLN A 112 4.52 -22.40 4.01
N ARG A 113 3.65 -22.41 5.02
CA ARG A 113 2.21 -22.61 4.85
C ARG A 113 1.45 -21.31 4.59
N ASN A 114 2.10 -20.14 4.69
CA ASN A 114 1.44 -18.88 4.34
C ASN A 114 1.12 -18.85 2.84
N PRO A 115 -0.17 -18.68 2.44
CA PRO A 115 -0.58 -18.79 1.04
C PRO A 115 0.12 -17.79 0.11
N THR A 116 0.34 -16.56 0.57
CA THR A 116 1.00 -15.52 -0.21
C THR A 116 2.47 -15.85 -0.43
N VAL A 117 3.20 -16.24 0.63
CA VAL A 117 4.61 -16.67 0.54
C VAL A 117 4.75 -17.85 -0.42
N LYS A 118 3.86 -18.85 -0.31
CA LYS A 118 3.86 -20.02 -1.19
C LYS A 118 3.66 -19.65 -2.65
N ALA A 119 2.68 -18.81 -2.94
CA ALA A 119 2.39 -18.35 -4.30
C ALA A 119 3.55 -17.54 -4.90
N GLU A 120 4.16 -16.67 -4.10
CA GLU A 120 5.29 -15.84 -4.55
C GLU A 120 6.56 -16.65 -4.77
N ILE A 121 6.86 -17.67 -3.95
CA ILE A 121 7.98 -18.61 -4.17
C ILE A 121 7.85 -19.27 -5.54
N GLN A 122 6.66 -19.77 -5.88
CA GLN A 122 6.38 -20.40 -7.18
C GLN A 122 6.53 -19.40 -8.32
N MET A 123 5.93 -18.21 -8.19
CA MET A 123 5.97 -17.17 -9.24
C MET A 123 7.39 -16.68 -9.54
N ARG A 124 8.28 -16.69 -8.55
CA ARG A 124 9.68 -16.23 -8.68
C ARG A 124 10.68 -17.34 -8.98
N ASN A 125 10.24 -18.58 -9.10
CA ASN A 125 11.12 -19.75 -9.27
C ASN A 125 12.18 -19.90 -8.15
N PHE A 126 11.82 -19.57 -6.90
CA PHE A 126 12.71 -19.70 -5.73
C PHE A 126 12.67 -21.10 -5.10
N GLU A 127 12.04 -22.08 -5.73
CA GLU A 127 11.75 -23.41 -5.13
C GLU A 127 12.99 -24.12 -4.57
N THR A 128 14.14 -23.94 -5.21
CA THR A 128 15.41 -24.59 -4.80
C THR A 128 16.34 -23.68 -3.99
N SER A 129 16.13 -22.36 -3.97
CA SER A 129 17.01 -21.40 -3.31
C SER A 129 16.24 -20.15 -2.90
N ILE A 130 15.61 -20.20 -1.72
CA ILE A 130 14.82 -19.10 -1.19
C ILE A 130 15.73 -18.15 -0.42
N PRO A 131 15.86 -16.87 -0.82
CA PRO A 131 16.60 -15.89 -0.02
C PRO A 131 15.94 -15.69 1.36
N MET A 132 16.76 -15.67 2.43
CA MET A 132 16.25 -15.55 3.79
C MET A 132 15.47 -14.24 4.01
N GLY A 133 15.93 -13.12 3.44
CA GLY A 133 15.19 -11.86 3.51
C GLY A 133 13.79 -11.97 2.91
N PHE A 134 13.68 -12.62 1.74
CA PHE A 134 12.39 -12.90 1.11
C PHE A 134 11.54 -13.86 1.96
N PHE A 135 12.13 -14.90 2.52
CA PHE A 135 11.38 -15.87 3.33
C PHE A 135 10.83 -15.26 4.64
N ASN A 136 11.58 -14.32 5.23
CA ASN A 136 11.25 -13.71 6.53
C ASN A 136 10.40 -12.43 6.42
N TYR A 137 10.11 -11.93 5.21
CA TYR A 137 9.39 -10.65 5.07
C TYR A 137 8.03 -10.59 5.80
N PRO A 138 7.26 -11.69 6.01
CA PRO A 138 6.03 -11.61 6.77
C PRO A 138 6.26 -11.26 8.25
N ILE A 139 7.41 -11.66 8.80
CA ILE A 139 7.80 -11.30 10.18
C ILE A 139 8.22 -9.84 10.24
N SER A 140 8.99 -9.38 9.25
CA SER A 140 9.35 -7.97 9.11
C SER A 140 8.12 -7.07 8.97
N GLN A 141 7.14 -7.48 8.18
CA GLN A 141 5.87 -6.74 8.04
C GLN A 141 5.08 -6.69 9.37
N ALA A 142 5.13 -7.74 10.18
CA ALA A 142 4.55 -7.72 11.52
C ALA A 142 5.27 -6.72 12.44
N ALA A 143 6.60 -6.62 12.34
CA ALA A 143 7.37 -5.61 13.05
C ALA A 143 7.02 -4.19 12.61
N ASP A 144 6.88 -3.96 11.29
CA ASP A 144 6.44 -2.67 10.75
C ASP A 144 5.10 -2.23 11.37
N ILE A 145 4.13 -3.13 11.48
CA ILE A 145 2.78 -2.84 11.99
C ILE A 145 2.80 -2.59 13.48
N THR A 146 3.45 -3.46 14.24
CA THR A 146 3.39 -3.44 15.69
C THR A 146 4.28 -2.37 16.33
N ALA A 147 5.36 -1.95 15.67
CA ALA A 147 6.25 -0.88 16.14
C ALA A 147 5.51 0.44 16.38
N PHE A 148 4.49 0.71 15.60
CA PHE A 148 3.65 1.91 15.72
C PHE A 148 2.39 1.69 16.55
N LYS A 149 2.20 0.48 17.10
CA LYS A 149 0.93 0.08 17.76
C LYS A 149 -0.28 0.35 16.86
N ALA A 150 -0.13 0.08 15.56
CA ALA A 150 -1.17 0.33 14.58
C ALA A 150 -2.43 -0.45 14.95
N THR A 151 -3.53 0.28 15.11
CA THR A 151 -4.85 -0.30 15.37
C THR A 151 -5.59 -0.65 14.09
N THR A 152 -5.20 -0.03 12.98
CA THR A 152 -5.88 -0.19 11.69
C THR A 152 -4.87 -0.25 10.55
N VAL A 153 -4.99 -1.25 9.69
CA VAL A 153 -4.13 -1.43 8.51
C VAL A 153 -5.00 -1.52 7.26
N PRO A 154 -5.05 -0.45 6.44
CA PRO A 154 -5.75 -0.48 5.16
C PRO A 154 -4.96 -1.32 4.15
N VAL A 155 -5.55 -2.41 3.66
CA VAL A 155 -4.90 -3.35 2.73
C VAL A 155 -5.87 -3.93 1.71
N GLY A 156 -5.32 -4.44 0.60
CA GLY A 156 -6.07 -5.30 -0.33
C GLY A 156 -6.22 -6.73 0.21
N GLU A 157 -7.11 -7.50 -0.39
CA GLU A 157 -7.39 -8.91 0.00
C GLU A 157 -6.16 -9.81 -0.07
N ASP A 158 -5.22 -9.54 -0.96
CA ASP A 158 -3.96 -10.29 -1.11
C ASP A 158 -3.04 -10.18 0.12
N GLN A 159 -3.25 -9.19 0.98
CA GLN A 159 -2.50 -8.97 2.21
C GLN A 159 -3.13 -9.63 3.45
N LEU A 160 -4.33 -10.20 3.34
CA LEU A 160 -5.00 -10.85 4.47
C LEU A 160 -4.13 -11.91 5.16
N PRO A 161 -3.43 -12.83 4.44
CA PRO A 161 -2.58 -13.83 5.10
C PRO A 161 -1.39 -13.22 5.86
N MET A 162 -0.93 -12.01 5.48
CA MET A 162 0.13 -11.30 6.19
C MET A 162 -0.38 -10.69 7.49
N LEU A 163 -1.58 -10.12 7.47
CA LEU A 163 -2.21 -9.55 8.66
C LEU A 163 -2.61 -10.64 9.66
N GLU A 164 -3.08 -11.80 9.19
CA GLU A 164 -3.30 -12.98 10.03
C GLU A 164 -2.00 -13.44 10.70
N GLN A 165 -0.88 -13.49 9.94
CA GLN A 165 0.43 -13.81 10.50
C GLN A 165 0.86 -12.78 11.54
N THR A 166 0.59 -11.50 11.34
CA THR A 166 0.85 -10.42 12.32
C THR A 166 0.06 -10.65 13.60
N LYS A 167 -1.23 -10.95 13.50
CA LYS A 167 -2.08 -11.24 14.66
C LYS A 167 -1.58 -12.46 15.44
N GLU A 168 -1.16 -13.52 14.76
CA GLU A 168 -0.57 -14.69 15.39
C GLU A 168 0.69 -14.33 16.20
N ILE A 169 1.55 -13.46 15.66
CA ILE A 169 2.76 -12.97 16.35
C ILE A 169 2.37 -12.15 17.58
N VAL A 170 1.43 -11.22 17.44
CA VAL A 170 0.91 -10.40 18.56
C VAL A 170 0.36 -11.28 19.68
N HIS A 171 -0.54 -12.22 19.36
CA HIS A 171 -1.13 -13.13 20.34
C HIS A 171 -0.08 -14.02 21.01
N LYS A 172 0.88 -14.52 20.23
CA LYS A 172 1.96 -15.35 20.78
C LYS A 172 2.87 -14.54 21.70
N PHE A 173 3.25 -13.31 21.28
CA PHE A 173 4.06 -12.41 22.08
C PHE A 173 3.38 -12.09 23.41
N ASN A 174 2.14 -11.62 23.36
CA ASN A 174 1.37 -11.21 24.53
C ASN A 174 1.12 -12.41 25.49
N SER A 175 0.90 -13.60 24.95
CA SER A 175 0.74 -14.83 25.75
C SER A 175 2.02 -15.23 26.48
N VAL A 176 3.20 -14.99 25.92
CA VAL A 176 4.50 -15.40 26.51
C VAL A 176 5.06 -14.34 27.43
N TYR A 177 4.97 -13.06 27.03
CA TYR A 177 5.68 -11.96 27.67
C TYR A 177 4.76 -10.94 28.37
N GLY A 178 3.43 -11.09 28.23
CA GLY A 178 2.45 -10.15 28.78
C GLY A 178 1.93 -9.16 27.74
N GLU A 179 0.77 -8.56 28.02
CA GLU A 179 0.07 -7.62 27.15
C GLU A 179 0.93 -6.39 26.83
N THR A 180 1.48 -6.34 25.62
CA THR A 180 2.40 -5.30 25.17
C THR A 180 2.07 -4.81 23.75
N LEU A 181 1.82 -5.75 22.83
CA LEU A 181 1.53 -5.46 21.43
C LEU A 181 0.04 -5.29 21.18
N VAL A 182 -0.31 -4.47 20.20
CA VAL A 182 -1.70 -4.20 19.81
C VAL A 182 -2.09 -5.10 18.65
N ASP A 183 -3.26 -5.72 18.72
CA ASP A 183 -3.84 -6.51 17.62
C ASP A 183 -4.44 -5.56 16.58
N PRO A 184 -3.94 -5.56 15.32
CA PRO A 184 -4.41 -4.65 14.30
C PRO A 184 -5.73 -5.12 13.68
N GLU A 185 -6.62 -4.19 13.39
CA GLU A 185 -7.80 -4.42 12.56
C GLU A 185 -7.47 -4.24 11.07
N ILE A 186 -8.08 -5.07 10.24
CA ILE A 186 -7.92 -5.04 8.79
C ILE A 186 -9.01 -4.17 8.20
N LEU A 187 -8.62 -3.16 7.43
CA LEU A 187 -9.57 -2.31 6.70
C LEU A 187 -9.48 -2.59 5.21
N LEU A 188 -10.48 -3.29 4.68
CA LEU A 188 -10.59 -3.56 3.25
C LEU A 188 -11.24 -2.39 2.50
N PRO A 189 -10.91 -2.17 1.21
CA PRO A 189 -11.60 -1.21 0.36
C PRO A 189 -13.08 -1.53 0.22
N SER A 190 -13.91 -0.51 0.26
CA SER A 190 -15.37 -0.65 0.12
C SER A 190 -15.81 -0.96 -1.32
N ASN A 191 -15.07 -0.49 -2.32
CA ASN A 191 -15.37 -0.73 -3.74
C ASN A 191 -14.53 -1.88 -4.31
N LYS A 192 -15.19 -2.99 -4.64
CA LYS A 192 -14.54 -4.18 -5.20
C LYS A 192 -13.89 -3.93 -6.58
N ALA A 193 -14.42 -3.01 -7.39
CA ALA A 193 -13.82 -2.65 -8.68
C ALA A 193 -12.42 -2.03 -8.53
N CYS A 194 -12.16 -1.35 -7.40
CA CYS A 194 -10.87 -0.75 -7.08
C CYS A 194 -9.80 -1.76 -6.64
N LEU A 195 -10.21 -2.97 -6.22
CA LEU A 195 -9.30 -3.96 -5.62
C LEU A 195 -8.25 -4.49 -6.60
N ARG A 196 -8.60 -4.63 -7.88
CA ARG A 196 -7.71 -5.26 -8.87
C ARG A 196 -7.96 -4.73 -10.27
N LEU A 197 -7.48 -3.53 -10.58
CA LEU A 197 -7.54 -3.02 -11.94
C LEU A 197 -6.63 -3.84 -12.87
N PRO A 198 -7.16 -4.29 -14.04
CA PRO A 198 -6.34 -4.93 -15.07
C PRO A 198 -5.40 -3.90 -15.70
N GLY A 199 -4.30 -4.39 -16.29
CA GLY A 199 -3.48 -3.57 -17.18
C GLY A 199 -4.27 -3.13 -18.42
N ILE A 200 -3.77 -2.13 -19.13
CA ILE A 200 -4.42 -1.61 -20.36
C ILE A 200 -4.58 -2.69 -21.44
N ASP A 201 -3.81 -3.77 -21.38
CA ASP A 201 -3.83 -4.92 -22.26
C ASP A 201 -4.95 -5.94 -21.96
N GLY A 202 -5.65 -5.78 -20.83
CA GLY A 202 -6.73 -6.68 -20.39
C GLY A 202 -6.32 -8.11 -20.00
N LYS A 203 -5.02 -8.42 -20.03
CA LYS A 203 -4.53 -9.81 -19.85
C LYS A 203 -4.14 -10.14 -18.41
N ALA A 204 -3.57 -9.16 -17.71
CA ALA A 204 -3.04 -9.35 -16.37
C ALA A 204 -3.33 -8.14 -15.48
N LYS A 205 -3.11 -8.29 -14.17
CA LYS A 205 -3.08 -7.15 -13.24
C LYS A 205 -2.11 -6.09 -13.77
N MET A 206 -2.45 -4.83 -13.56
CA MET A 206 -1.55 -3.71 -13.85
C MET A 206 -0.19 -3.93 -13.17
N SER A 207 0.87 -3.90 -13.96
CA SER A 207 2.24 -4.16 -13.50
C SER A 207 3.26 -3.29 -14.22
N LYS A 208 4.17 -2.74 -13.45
CA LYS A 208 5.28 -1.91 -13.96
C LYS A 208 6.18 -2.70 -14.93
N SER A 209 6.45 -3.96 -14.61
CA SER A 209 7.30 -4.84 -15.43
C SER A 209 6.70 -5.21 -16.78
N LEU A 210 5.37 -5.20 -16.90
CA LEU A 210 4.66 -5.50 -18.14
C LEU A 210 4.45 -4.25 -19.00
N GLY A 211 4.74 -3.04 -18.50
CA GLY A 211 4.53 -1.79 -19.22
C GLY A 211 3.06 -1.47 -19.52
N ASN A 212 2.11 -2.15 -18.83
CA ASN A 212 0.67 -2.04 -19.05
C ASN A 212 -0.02 -1.10 -18.05
N CYS A 213 0.75 -0.18 -17.43
CA CYS A 213 0.29 0.77 -16.42
C CYS A 213 -0.03 2.14 -17.02
N ILE A 214 -0.96 2.87 -16.37
CA ILE A 214 -1.09 4.33 -16.45
C ILE A 214 -0.52 4.90 -15.16
N TYR A 215 0.60 5.63 -15.22
CA TYR A 215 1.21 6.24 -14.05
C TYR A 215 0.52 7.55 -13.65
N LEU A 216 0.56 7.88 -12.35
CA LEU A 216 -0.05 9.12 -11.84
C LEU A 216 0.61 10.38 -12.41
N SER A 217 1.91 10.29 -12.71
CA SER A 217 2.72 11.38 -13.25
C SER A 217 2.74 11.48 -14.79
N GLU A 218 1.98 10.64 -15.51
CA GLU A 218 1.98 10.67 -16.97
C GLU A 218 1.32 11.94 -17.52
N SER A 219 1.82 12.38 -18.67
CA SER A 219 1.24 13.51 -19.40
C SER A 219 -0.20 13.21 -19.86
N GLU A 220 -0.99 14.26 -20.06
CA GLU A 220 -2.34 14.13 -20.62
C GLU A 220 -2.35 13.36 -21.95
N ALA A 221 -1.36 13.65 -22.81
CA ALA A 221 -1.23 13.00 -24.11
C ALA A 221 -0.92 11.50 -23.99
N ASP A 222 -0.05 11.11 -23.06
CA ASP A 222 0.32 9.71 -22.84
C ASP A 222 -0.85 8.92 -22.24
N VAL A 223 -1.56 9.49 -21.25
CA VAL A 223 -2.79 8.89 -20.71
C VAL A 223 -3.81 8.67 -21.82
N LYS A 224 -4.09 9.69 -22.64
CA LYS A 224 -5.01 9.58 -23.77
C LYS A 224 -4.59 8.48 -24.74
N LYS A 225 -3.31 8.42 -25.12
CA LYS A 225 -2.77 7.37 -26.00
C LYS A 225 -2.99 5.98 -25.43
N LYS A 226 -2.72 5.79 -24.12
CA LYS A 226 -2.92 4.53 -23.43
C LYS A 226 -4.39 4.14 -23.35
N VAL A 227 -5.28 5.06 -22.99
CA VAL A 227 -6.73 4.81 -22.94
C VAL A 227 -7.27 4.42 -24.31
N MET A 228 -6.85 5.12 -25.38
CA MET A 228 -7.29 4.77 -26.73
C MET A 228 -6.78 3.40 -27.21
N SER A 229 -5.67 2.90 -26.63
CA SER A 229 -5.12 1.56 -26.92
C SER A 229 -5.64 0.46 -25.97
N MET A 230 -6.48 0.78 -24.97
CA MET A 230 -7.02 -0.21 -24.04
C MET A 230 -7.74 -1.34 -24.75
N PHE A 231 -7.56 -2.54 -24.20
CA PHE A 231 -8.28 -3.72 -24.64
C PHE A 231 -9.80 -3.58 -24.38
N THR A 232 -10.58 -3.93 -25.39
CA THR A 232 -12.04 -4.01 -25.37
C THR A 232 -12.49 -5.39 -25.82
N ASP A 233 -13.76 -5.56 -26.17
CA ASP A 233 -14.27 -6.82 -26.71
C ASP A 233 -13.75 -7.05 -28.14
N PRO A 234 -12.98 -8.12 -28.42
CA PRO A 234 -12.46 -8.40 -29.76
C PRO A 234 -13.55 -8.80 -30.77
N ASP A 235 -14.72 -9.23 -30.29
CA ASP A 235 -15.85 -9.60 -31.16
C ASP A 235 -16.72 -8.38 -31.54
N HIS A 236 -16.54 -7.22 -30.88
CA HIS A 236 -17.23 -5.97 -31.16
C HIS A 236 -16.56 -5.22 -32.31
N ILE A 237 -16.74 -5.73 -33.54
CA ILE A 237 -16.06 -5.20 -34.75
C ILE A 237 -16.79 -4.00 -35.33
N ARG A 238 -18.14 -4.02 -35.35
CA ARG A 238 -18.98 -2.94 -35.85
C ARG A 238 -19.74 -2.29 -34.71
N ILE A 239 -20.12 -1.02 -34.89
CA ILE A 239 -20.87 -0.27 -33.88
C ILE A 239 -22.20 -0.96 -33.55
N GLU A 240 -22.83 -1.59 -34.53
CA GLU A 240 -24.11 -2.27 -34.40
C GLU A 240 -24.01 -3.62 -33.66
N ASP A 241 -22.82 -4.20 -33.57
CA ASP A 241 -22.60 -5.48 -32.90
C ASP A 241 -22.85 -5.35 -31.40
N PRO A 242 -23.48 -6.33 -30.73
CA PRO A 242 -23.55 -6.40 -29.28
C PRO A 242 -22.17 -6.54 -28.65
N GLY A 243 -21.84 -5.70 -27.69
CA GLY A 243 -20.55 -5.77 -27.00
C GLY A 243 -20.62 -6.53 -25.67
N LYS A 244 -19.52 -7.18 -25.28
CA LYS A 244 -19.35 -7.86 -23.99
C LYS A 244 -18.65 -6.96 -22.98
N LEU A 245 -19.14 -6.97 -21.75
CA LEU A 245 -18.53 -6.24 -20.63
C LEU A 245 -17.46 -7.07 -19.92
N GLU A 246 -17.62 -8.38 -19.93
CA GLU A 246 -16.67 -9.29 -19.29
C GLU A 246 -15.30 -9.21 -19.96
N GLY A 247 -14.26 -8.94 -19.17
CA GLY A 247 -12.91 -8.72 -19.67
C GLY A 247 -12.67 -7.39 -20.37
N ASN A 248 -13.68 -6.56 -20.54
CA ASN A 248 -13.55 -5.23 -21.14
C ASN A 248 -12.90 -4.24 -20.15
N THR A 249 -11.63 -3.94 -20.39
CA THR A 249 -10.81 -3.10 -19.51
C THR A 249 -11.39 -1.70 -19.33
N VAL A 250 -11.99 -1.12 -20.39
CA VAL A 250 -12.53 0.24 -20.35
C VAL A 250 -13.69 0.34 -19.36
N PHE A 251 -14.62 -0.61 -19.36
CA PHE A 251 -15.72 -0.62 -18.41
C PHE A 251 -15.26 -0.91 -16.99
N THR A 252 -14.25 -1.76 -16.80
CA THR A 252 -13.65 -1.98 -15.46
C THR A 252 -13.09 -0.69 -14.86
N TYR A 253 -12.44 0.15 -15.68
CA TYR A 253 -11.95 1.45 -15.23
C TYR A 253 -13.10 2.45 -14.97
N LEU A 254 -14.15 2.43 -15.81
CA LEU A 254 -15.33 3.25 -15.56
C LEU A 254 -16.03 2.87 -14.23
N ASP A 255 -16.10 1.57 -13.91
CA ASP A 255 -16.62 1.11 -12.61
C ASP A 255 -15.81 1.64 -11.42
N ALA A 256 -14.51 1.86 -11.60
CA ALA A 256 -13.63 2.34 -10.55
C ALA A 256 -13.62 3.88 -10.41
N PHE A 257 -13.80 4.61 -11.50
CA PHE A 257 -13.53 6.05 -11.54
C PHE A 257 -14.74 6.92 -11.90
N SER A 258 -15.74 6.40 -12.64
CA SER A 258 -16.86 7.23 -13.06
C SER A 258 -17.90 7.45 -11.97
N ASN A 259 -18.58 8.59 -12.04
CA ASN A 259 -19.72 8.96 -11.22
C ASN A 259 -20.77 9.70 -12.07
N GLU A 260 -21.95 9.98 -11.52
CA GLU A 260 -23.05 10.65 -12.24
C GLU A 260 -22.65 12.05 -12.75
N GLY A 261 -21.79 12.78 -12.04
CA GLY A 261 -21.30 14.09 -12.48
C GLY A 261 -20.53 14.02 -13.79
N HIS A 262 -19.72 12.99 -13.97
CA HIS A 262 -18.98 12.78 -15.21
C HIS A 262 -19.92 12.54 -16.42
N PHE A 263 -21.06 11.86 -16.20
CA PHE A 263 -22.05 11.67 -17.27
C PHE A 263 -22.67 13.00 -17.64
N ALA A 264 -23.11 13.78 -16.67
CA ALA A 264 -23.73 15.09 -16.91
C ALA A 264 -22.79 16.02 -17.70
N GLU A 265 -21.47 15.96 -17.45
CA GLU A 265 -20.50 16.84 -18.10
C GLU A 265 -20.00 16.33 -19.45
N TYR A 266 -19.66 15.04 -19.54
CA TYR A 266 -18.93 14.51 -20.70
C TYR A 266 -19.75 13.59 -21.60
N LEU A 267 -20.89 13.07 -21.12
CA LEU A 267 -21.72 12.11 -21.86
C LEU A 267 -23.22 12.24 -21.51
N PRO A 268 -23.80 13.45 -21.69
CA PRO A 268 -25.15 13.79 -21.15
C PRO A 268 -26.33 13.01 -21.73
N GLU A 269 -26.12 12.21 -22.77
CA GLU A 269 -27.13 11.29 -23.29
C GLU A 269 -27.35 10.04 -22.43
N TYR A 270 -26.55 9.84 -21.35
CA TYR A 270 -26.72 8.79 -20.33
C TYR A 270 -26.74 9.44 -18.96
N THR A 271 -27.52 8.88 -18.05
CA THR A 271 -27.58 9.35 -16.65
C THR A 271 -26.54 8.67 -15.76
N ASN A 272 -26.15 7.45 -16.09
CA ASN A 272 -25.24 6.62 -15.29
C ASN A 272 -24.52 5.55 -16.11
N LEU A 273 -23.63 4.83 -15.45
CA LEU A 273 -22.81 3.78 -16.09
C LEU A 273 -23.63 2.57 -16.53
N ASP A 274 -24.72 2.24 -15.82
CA ASP A 274 -25.56 1.08 -16.16
C ASP A 274 -26.29 1.30 -17.49
N GLU A 275 -26.79 2.50 -17.75
CA GLU A 275 -27.39 2.85 -19.06
C GLU A 275 -26.37 2.73 -20.19
N LEU A 276 -25.12 3.20 -19.96
CA LEU A 276 -24.04 3.09 -20.93
C LEU A 276 -23.70 1.62 -21.21
N LYS A 277 -23.60 0.80 -20.15
CA LYS A 277 -23.35 -0.64 -20.25
C LYS A 277 -24.46 -1.38 -21.00
N ASP A 278 -25.71 -1.03 -20.72
CA ASP A 278 -26.86 -1.64 -21.38
C ASP A 278 -26.93 -1.27 -22.87
N HIS A 279 -26.57 -0.04 -23.21
CA HIS A 279 -26.45 0.34 -24.61
C HIS A 279 -25.34 -0.43 -25.32
N TYR A 280 -24.16 -0.55 -24.71
CA TYR A 280 -23.02 -1.30 -25.26
C TYR A 280 -23.39 -2.78 -25.51
N LYS A 281 -24.09 -3.42 -24.58
CA LYS A 281 -24.57 -4.82 -24.72
C LYS A 281 -25.59 -5.01 -25.84
N ARG A 282 -26.41 -3.98 -26.15
CA ARG A 282 -27.41 -4.05 -27.22
C ARG A 282 -26.84 -3.85 -28.61
N GLY A 283 -25.65 -3.27 -28.71
CA GLY A 283 -25.10 -2.72 -29.94
C GLY A 283 -25.56 -1.29 -30.22
N GLY A 284 -24.86 -0.60 -31.09
CA GLY A 284 -25.10 0.81 -31.43
C GLY A 284 -24.15 1.80 -30.72
N LEU A 285 -23.23 1.32 -29.89
CA LEU A 285 -22.26 2.15 -29.17
C LEU A 285 -20.82 1.69 -29.43
N GLY A 286 -20.06 2.48 -30.17
CA GLY A 286 -18.68 2.13 -30.53
C GLY A 286 -17.67 2.38 -29.39
N ASP A 287 -16.64 1.52 -29.31
CA ASP A 287 -15.55 1.56 -28.32
C ASP A 287 -14.86 2.93 -28.21
N VAL A 288 -14.65 3.59 -29.33
CA VAL A 288 -13.97 4.92 -29.38
C VAL A 288 -14.71 5.95 -28.54
N LYS A 289 -16.06 5.92 -28.51
CA LYS A 289 -16.87 6.84 -27.72
C LYS A 289 -16.70 6.56 -26.24
N VAL A 290 -16.75 5.29 -25.84
CA VAL A 290 -16.56 4.86 -24.45
C VAL A 290 -15.14 5.17 -23.96
N LYS A 291 -14.12 4.94 -24.80
CA LYS A 291 -12.71 5.30 -24.49
C LYS A 291 -12.52 6.81 -24.34
N LYS A 292 -13.16 7.64 -25.15
CA LYS A 292 -13.11 9.10 -25.00
C LYS A 292 -13.73 9.54 -23.68
N PHE A 293 -14.85 8.94 -23.29
CA PHE A 293 -15.48 9.21 -22.01
C PHE A 293 -14.55 8.82 -20.86
N LEU A 294 -13.99 7.60 -20.86
CA LEU A 294 -13.01 7.19 -19.86
C LEU A 294 -11.80 8.13 -19.81
N ASN A 295 -11.31 8.57 -20.97
CA ASN A 295 -10.20 9.53 -20.98
C ASN A 295 -10.55 10.82 -20.23
N ASN A 296 -11.74 11.39 -20.45
CA ASN A 296 -12.16 12.60 -19.76
C ASN A 296 -12.25 12.37 -18.24
N VAL A 297 -12.85 11.27 -17.81
CA VAL A 297 -12.92 10.87 -16.40
C VAL A 297 -11.51 10.74 -15.78
N LEU A 298 -10.58 10.06 -16.44
CA LEU A 298 -9.21 9.93 -15.94
C LEU A 298 -8.43 11.25 -15.97
N GLN A 299 -8.67 12.14 -16.96
CA GLN A 299 -8.02 13.45 -16.98
C GLN A 299 -8.50 14.32 -15.81
N GLU A 300 -9.77 14.29 -15.45
CA GLU A 300 -10.32 15.01 -14.31
C GLU A 300 -9.69 14.52 -12.99
N GLU A 301 -9.58 13.21 -12.79
CA GLU A 301 -8.94 12.62 -11.62
C GLU A 301 -7.42 12.92 -11.55
N LEU A 302 -6.71 12.85 -12.67
CA LEU A 302 -5.25 12.96 -12.71
C LEU A 302 -4.74 14.41 -12.82
N SER A 303 -5.52 15.34 -13.36
CA SER A 303 -5.09 16.73 -13.53
C SER A 303 -4.68 17.42 -12.22
N PRO A 304 -5.47 17.36 -11.13
CA PRO A 304 -5.05 17.94 -9.86
C PRO A 304 -3.83 17.22 -9.25
N ILE A 305 -3.65 15.92 -9.49
CA ILE A 305 -2.48 15.16 -9.05
C ILE A 305 -1.24 15.68 -9.76
N ARG A 306 -1.28 15.82 -11.09
CA ARG A 306 -0.17 16.38 -11.87
C ARG A 306 0.19 17.80 -11.46
N ALA A 307 -0.83 18.63 -11.22
CA ALA A 307 -0.61 20.02 -10.81
C ALA A 307 0.11 20.11 -9.44
N ARG A 308 -0.31 19.30 -8.44
CA ARG A 308 0.38 19.21 -7.16
C ARG A 308 1.80 18.69 -7.31
N ARG A 309 1.99 17.64 -8.12
CA ARG A 309 3.31 17.07 -8.39
C ARG A 309 4.27 18.10 -8.95
N ALA A 310 3.85 18.85 -9.97
CA ALA A 310 4.66 19.92 -10.56
C ALA A 310 5.05 21.01 -9.55
N GLY A 311 4.24 21.21 -8.50
CA GLY A 311 4.58 22.08 -7.38
C GLY A 311 5.70 21.51 -6.52
N TYR A 312 5.59 20.25 -6.11
CA TYR A 312 6.60 19.57 -5.28
C TYR A 312 7.93 19.35 -6.02
N GLU A 313 7.92 19.06 -7.31
CA GLU A 313 9.11 18.90 -8.14
C GLU A 313 9.99 20.18 -8.20
N LYS A 314 9.41 21.35 -7.93
CA LYS A 314 10.16 22.62 -7.82
C LYS A 314 10.84 22.81 -6.47
N ASN A 315 10.52 21.99 -5.49
CA ASN A 315 11.06 22.08 -4.12
C ASN A 315 11.41 20.68 -3.58
N ILE A 316 12.35 20.00 -4.22
CA ILE A 316 12.79 18.66 -3.82
C ILE A 316 13.44 18.66 -2.43
N GLU A 317 14.14 19.72 -2.04
CA GLU A 317 14.70 19.88 -0.70
C GLU A 317 13.58 19.85 0.35
N GLY A 318 12.46 20.54 0.13
CA GLY A 318 11.31 20.51 1.02
C GLY A 318 10.68 19.10 1.11
N VAL A 319 10.69 18.33 0.04
CA VAL A 319 10.24 16.91 0.08
C VAL A 319 11.18 16.06 0.92
N TYR A 320 12.50 16.27 0.82
CA TYR A 320 13.48 15.61 1.69
C TYR A 320 13.27 15.95 3.17
N GLU A 321 13.01 17.19 3.51
CA GLU A 321 12.73 17.61 4.90
C GLU A 321 11.45 16.96 5.44
N ILE A 322 10.41 16.80 4.61
CA ILE A 322 9.19 16.06 4.97
C ILE A 322 9.53 14.60 5.32
N LEU A 323 10.30 13.92 4.47
CA LEU A 323 10.70 12.53 4.70
C LEU A 323 11.58 12.38 5.94
N LYS A 324 12.54 13.27 6.13
CA LYS A 324 13.43 13.28 7.28
C LYS A 324 12.65 13.43 8.58
N LYS A 325 11.82 14.47 8.67
CA LYS A 325 10.99 14.73 9.85
C LYS A 325 10.02 13.58 10.14
N GLY A 326 9.37 13.04 9.10
CA GLY A 326 8.48 11.89 9.25
C GLY A 326 9.21 10.64 9.74
N SER A 327 10.46 10.43 9.29
CA SER A 327 11.32 9.32 9.73
C SER A 327 11.79 9.48 11.18
N GLU A 328 12.10 10.69 11.62
CA GLU A 328 12.43 11.00 13.01
C GLU A 328 11.25 10.68 13.94
N VAL A 329 10.04 11.14 13.62
CA VAL A 329 8.81 10.84 14.39
C VAL A 329 8.52 9.34 14.41
N ALA A 330 8.74 8.65 13.29
CA ALA A 330 8.56 7.21 13.20
C ALA A 330 9.57 6.46 14.10
N ALA A 331 10.85 6.85 14.07
CA ALA A 331 11.90 6.24 14.90
C ALA A 331 11.61 6.43 16.39
N GLU A 332 11.24 7.65 16.83
CA GLU A 332 10.85 7.89 18.22
C GLU A 332 9.68 7.00 18.68
N THR A 333 8.65 6.86 17.84
CA THR A 333 7.48 6.02 18.14
C THR A 333 7.87 4.54 18.23
N ALA A 334 8.69 4.05 17.30
CA ALA A 334 9.17 2.68 17.26
C ALA A 334 10.11 2.37 18.45
N ALA A 335 10.99 3.31 18.82
CA ALA A 335 11.89 3.18 19.96
C ALA A 335 11.13 3.00 21.29
N GLN A 336 10.02 3.74 21.48
CA GLN A 336 9.16 3.57 22.64
C GLN A 336 8.58 2.14 22.68
N THR A 337 8.02 1.65 21.59
CA THR A 337 7.47 0.29 21.52
C THR A 337 8.56 -0.77 21.71
N LEU A 338 9.75 -0.58 21.11
CA LEU A 338 10.88 -1.49 21.30
C LEU A 338 11.32 -1.55 22.78
N SER A 339 11.35 -0.41 23.48
CA SER A 339 11.67 -0.37 24.90
C SER A 339 10.67 -1.19 25.72
N GLU A 340 9.37 -1.07 25.46
CA GLU A 340 8.32 -1.85 26.11
C GLU A 340 8.46 -3.35 25.81
N VAL A 341 8.78 -3.72 24.55
CA VAL A 341 9.04 -5.11 24.13
C VAL A 341 10.24 -5.68 24.89
N LYS A 342 11.35 -4.93 24.98
CA LYS A 342 12.56 -5.37 25.71
C LYS A 342 12.28 -5.55 27.21
N ALA A 343 11.50 -4.67 27.80
CA ALA A 343 11.08 -4.79 29.20
C ALA A 343 10.21 -6.03 29.42
N ALA A 344 9.22 -6.27 28.56
CA ALA A 344 8.37 -7.46 28.62
C ALA A 344 9.19 -8.77 28.47
N MET A 345 10.19 -8.77 27.59
CA MET A 345 11.11 -9.90 27.39
C MET A 345 12.18 -10.03 28.48
N LYS A 346 12.27 -9.07 29.41
CA LYS A 346 13.29 -8.99 30.47
C LYS A 346 14.73 -8.94 29.96
N ILE A 347 14.94 -8.20 28.87
CA ILE A 347 16.27 -7.97 28.26
C ILE A 347 16.69 -6.49 28.30
N ASN A 348 16.04 -5.72 29.17
CA ASN A 348 16.30 -4.30 29.42
C ASN A 348 17.26 -4.09 30.61
N TYR A 349 18.33 -4.88 30.70
CA TYR A 349 19.23 -5.01 31.84
C TYR A 349 19.70 -3.71 32.47
N PHE A 350 19.97 -2.67 31.68
CA PHE A 350 20.48 -1.40 32.15
C PHE A 350 19.38 -0.40 32.52
N ASP A 351 18.14 -0.68 32.08
CA ASP A 351 16.97 0.15 32.32
C ASP A 351 16.05 -0.47 33.41
N ASP A 352 16.53 -1.47 34.14
CA ASP A 352 15.84 -2.15 35.23
C ASP A 352 16.63 -2.05 36.53
N PRO A 353 16.45 -0.99 37.34
CA PRO A 353 17.14 -0.82 38.64
C PRO A 353 16.86 -1.94 39.62
N ALA A 354 15.64 -2.51 39.62
CA ALA A 354 15.28 -3.57 40.51
C ALA A 354 16.06 -4.88 40.24
N PHE A 355 16.29 -5.16 38.93
CA PHE A 355 17.14 -6.26 38.51
C PHE A 355 18.58 -6.09 39.01
N LEU A 356 19.14 -4.88 38.88
CA LEU A 356 20.49 -4.58 39.38
C LEU A 356 20.59 -4.79 40.91
N GLU A 357 19.63 -4.30 41.66
CA GLU A 357 19.58 -4.48 43.14
C GLU A 357 19.52 -5.98 43.51
N GLU A 358 18.68 -6.74 42.84
CA GLU A 358 18.58 -8.19 43.03
C GLU A 358 19.92 -8.89 42.77
N GLN A 359 20.61 -8.53 41.68
CA GLN A 359 21.93 -9.12 41.38
C GLN A 359 22.99 -8.74 42.40
N ILE A 360 23.00 -7.47 42.87
CA ILE A 360 23.91 -7.03 43.93
C ILE A 360 23.70 -7.84 45.19
N GLN A 361 22.44 -8.03 45.62
CA GLN A 361 22.14 -8.86 46.80
C GLN A 361 22.60 -10.31 46.64
N LYS A 362 22.26 -10.92 45.50
CA LYS A 362 22.58 -12.32 45.19
C LYS A 362 24.08 -12.63 45.20
N PHE A 363 24.92 -11.68 44.75
CA PHE A 363 26.38 -11.88 44.68
C PHE A 363 27.14 -11.34 45.87
N ASN A 364 26.45 -10.69 46.85
CA ASN A 364 27.03 -10.30 48.14
C ASN A 364 26.76 -11.33 49.27
N GLU A 365 25.88 -12.30 49.05
CA GLU A 365 25.69 -13.49 49.85
C GLU A 365 26.73 -14.58 49.52
#